data_542079cdbf98274f43cf575c126dc793
#
_entry.id   542079cdbf98274f43cf575c126dc793
#
_cell.length_a   1.000
_cell.length_b   1.000
_cell.length_c   1.000
_cell.angle_alpha   90.00
_cell.angle_beta   90.00
_cell.angle_gamma   90.00
#
_symmetry.space_group_name_H-M   'P 1'
#
loop_
_entity.id
_entity.type
_entity.pdbx_description
1 polymer ?
#
loop_
_entity_poly.entity_id
_entity_poly.type
_entity_poly.pdbx_seq_one_letter_code
_entity_poly.pdbx_strand_id
1 'polypeptide(L)'
;MIQLAEIPDCAPPLFTVAGRRMFHLTEADAPQIQRLFARCADYFTLVEGRPAGPDAALAQLRDGPAERVPDDLVTLGIADRDGGLAGLFGLLRHHRRPDQWYLGLMLLDPAWRGYGFGSTVYWSVQHWLEHQGAESIVLAVVADNHRADRFWRSLGFGRPRSYPARRIGLKRHILIEYEKDLAG
;
A
#
# COMPACT_ATOMS: atom_id res chain seq x y z
N MET A 1 -24.78 11.05 -17.57
CA MET A 1 -23.58 10.27 -17.95
C MET A 1 -22.40 10.87 -17.19
N ILE A 2 -21.94 10.19 -16.15
CA ILE A 2 -20.76 10.61 -15.38
C ILE A 2 -19.57 10.12 -16.21
N GLN A 3 -18.80 11.04 -16.76
CA GLN A 3 -17.58 10.77 -17.51
C GLN A 3 -16.58 10.18 -16.51
N LEU A 4 -16.25 8.91 -16.65
CA LEU A 4 -15.15 8.28 -15.92
C LEU A 4 -13.89 9.05 -16.28
N ALA A 5 -13.27 9.71 -15.32
CA ALA A 5 -11.96 10.31 -15.50
C ALA A 5 -10.98 9.15 -15.77
N GLU A 6 -10.59 9.01 -17.03
CA GLU A 6 -9.55 8.05 -17.45
C GLU A 6 -8.24 8.45 -16.79
N ILE A 7 -7.46 7.46 -16.38
CA ILE A 7 -6.05 7.69 -15.99
C ILE A 7 -5.40 8.34 -17.19
N PRO A 8 -4.78 9.54 -17.06
CA PRO A 8 -4.15 10.18 -18.18
C PRO A 8 -3.10 9.22 -18.76
N ASP A 9 -3.25 8.89 -20.02
CA ASP A 9 -2.35 7.99 -20.77
C ASP A 9 -0.94 8.59 -20.94
N CYS A 10 -0.70 9.75 -20.33
CA CYS A 10 0.38 10.69 -20.60
C CYS A 10 1.62 10.53 -19.72
N ALA A 11 1.55 9.82 -18.57
CA ALA A 11 2.75 9.58 -17.76
C ALA A 11 3.34 8.20 -18.10
N PRO A 12 4.65 8.11 -18.42
CA PRO A 12 5.27 6.81 -18.64
C PRO A 12 5.13 5.96 -17.37
N PRO A 13 4.84 4.65 -17.52
CA PRO A 13 4.77 3.78 -16.36
C PRO A 13 6.16 3.67 -15.72
N LEU A 14 6.20 3.60 -14.38
CA LEU A 14 7.44 3.29 -13.66
C LEU A 14 7.98 1.91 -14.07
N PHE A 15 7.07 0.95 -14.17
CA PHE A 15 7.29 -0.40 -14.65
C PHE A 15 5.94 -1.09 -14.92
N THR A 16 6.00 -2.31 -15.44
CA THR A 16 4.79 -3.11 -15.67
C THR A 16 4.82 -4.39 -14.85
N VAL A 17 3.65 -4.81 -14.38
CA VAL A 17 3.45 -6.05 -13.62
C VAL A 17 2.33 -6.84 -14.27
N ALA A 18 2.62 -8.05 -14.73
CA ALA A 18 1.63 -8.91 -15.38
C ALA A 18 0.83 -8.18 -16.48
N GLY A 19 1.52 -7.35 -17.29
CA GLY A 19 0.94 -6.55 -18.37
C GLY A 19 0.15 -5.31 -17.90
N ARG A 20 0.28 -4.91 -16.63
CA ARG A 20 -0.38 -3.72 -16.07
C ARG A 20 0.62 -2.65 -15.70
N ARG A 21 0.25 -1.41 -15.93
CA ARG A 21 1.09 -0.26 -15.61
C ARG A 21 1.11 0.00 -14.09
N MET A 22 2.30 0.22 -13.55
CA MET A 22 2.51 0.80 -12.23
C MET A 22 2.93 2.26 -12.40
N PHE A 23 2.34 3.17 -11.62
CA PHE A 23 2.57 4.61 -11.75
C PHE A 23 2.42 5.32 -10.40
N HIS A 24 2.98 6.52 -10.31
CA HIS A 24 2.77 7.37 -9.14
C HIS A 24 1.34 7.89 -9.10
N LEU A 25 0.75 7.84 -7.91
CA LEU A 25 -0.52 8.49 -7.61
C LEU A 25 -0.29 9.84 -6.95
N THR A 26 -1.07 10.82 -7.34
CA THR A 26 -1.07 12.19 -6.86
C THR A 26 -2.44 12.57 -6.28
N GLU A 27 -2.58 13.77 -5.74
CA GLU A 27 -3.87 14.25 -5.25
C GLU A 27 -4.95 14.31 -6.33
N ALA A 28 -4.57 14.49 -7.59
CA ALA A 28 -5.51 14.43 -8.71
C ALA A 28 -6.18 13.05 -8.86
N ASP A 29 -5.52 12.00 -8.34
CA ASP A 29 -6.01 10.63 -8.39
C ASP A 29 -6.89 10.25 -7.18
N ALA A 30 -7.07 11.15 -6.21
CA ALA A 30 -7.86 10.90 -5.01
C ALA A 30 -9.27 10.33 -5.30
N PRO A 31 -10.01 10.78 -6.32
CA PRO A 31 -11.31 10.18 -6.65
C PRO A 31 -11.21 8.71 -7.06
N GLN A 32 -10.14 8.30 -7.75
CA GLN A 32 -9.93 6.90 -8.14
C GLN A 32 -9.53 6.03 -6.94
N ILE A 33 -8.67 6.56 -6.07
CA ILE A 33 -8.27 5.91 -4.81
C ILE A 33 -9.51 5.72 -3.93
N GLN A 34 -10.36 6.73 -3.82
CA GLN A 34 -11.60 6.63 -3.02
C GLN A 34 -12.55 5.55 -3.55
N ARG A 35 -12.65 5.40 -4.88
CA ARG A 35 -13.43 4.30 -5.47
C ARG A 35 -12.82 2.92 -5.15
N LEU A 36 -11.50 2.79 -5.18
CA LEU A 36 -10.83 1.56 -4.77
C LEU A 36 -11.08 1.27 -3.28
N PHE A 37 -10.99 2.27 -2.41
CA PHE A 37 -11.26 2.12 -0.98
C PHE A 37 -12.71 1.68 -0.69
N ALA A 38 -13.67 2.20 -1.43
CA ALA A 38 -15.06 1.77 -1.33
C ALA A 38 -15.24 0.28 -1.69
N ARG A 39 -14.54 -0.22 -2.70
CA ARG A 39 -14.55 -1.65 -3.06
C ARG A 39 -13.81 -2.53 -2.04
N CYS A 40 -12.88 -1.95 -1.29
CA CYS A 40 -12.09 -2.63 -0.24
C CYS A 40 -12.67 -2.39 1.18
N ALA A 41 -13.98 -2.21 1.31
CA ALA A 41 -14.65 -1.94 2.59
C ALA A 41 -14.38 -3.03 3.64
N ASP A 42 -14.12 -4.27 3.22
CA ASP A 42 -13.71 -5.38 4.09
C ASP A 42 -12.44 -5.06 4.89
N TYR A 43 -11.42 -4.51 4.22
CA TYR A 43 -10.17 -4.10 4.86
C TYR A 43 -10.40 -2.97 5.89
N PHE A 44 -11.09 -1.91 5.49
CA PHE A 44 -11.34 -0.76 6.39
C PHE A 44 -12.20 -1.16 7.58
N THR A 45 -13.23 -1.99 7.38
CA THR A 45 -14.05 -2.51 8.48
C THR A 45 -13.24 -3.37 9.43
N LEU A 46 -12.31 -4.18 8.93
CA LEU A 46 -11.39 -4.96 9.77
C LEU A 46 -10.50 -4.05 10.60
N VAL A 47 -9.86 -3.06 9.98
CA VAL A 47 -8.82 -2.22 10.60
C VAL A 47 -9.41 -1.04 11.35
N GLU A 48 -10.37 -0.33 10.77
CA GLU A 48 -10.93 0.90 11.35
C GLU A 48 -12.28 0.70 12.04
N GLY A 49 -12.95 -0.44 11.82
CA GLY A 49 -14.29 -0.72 12.36
C GLY A 49 -15.42 -0.07 11.55
N ARG A 50 -15.12 0.54 10.41
CA ARG A 50 -16.05 1.19 9.51
C ARG A 50 -15.47 1.23 8.09
N PRO A 51 -16.28 1.41 7.03
CA PRO A 51 -15.77 1.72 5.70
C PRO A 51 -14.89 2.98 5.68
N ALA A 52 -14.06 3.10 4.65
CA ALA A 52 -13.21 4.28 4.45
C ALA A 52 -14.05 5.58 4.46
N GLY A 53 -13.59 6.58 5.21
CA GLY A 53 -14.22 7.90 5.23
C GLY A 53 -14.10 8.64 3.89
N PRO A 54 -14.82 9.75 3.69
CA PRO A 54 -14.82 10.49 2.43
C PRO A 54 -13.45 11.06 2.06
N ASP A 55 -12.62 11.39 3.05
CA ASP A 55 -11.29 11.99 2.86
C ASP A 55 -10.16 10.97 2.96
N ALA A 56 -10.47 9.67 3.05
CA ALA A 56 -9.46 8.63 3.28
C ALA A 56 -8.41 8.56 2.15
N ALA A 57 -8.81 8.83 0.91
CA ALA A 57 -7.90 8.88 -0.23
C ALA A 57 -6.90 10.04 -0.12
N LEU A 58 -7.35 11.23 0.26
CA LEU A 58 -6.47 12.38 0.48
C LEU A 58 -5.56 12.16 1.69
N ALA A 59 -6.08 11.59 2.77
CA ALA A 59 -5.28 11.21 3.92
C ALA A 59 -4.16 10.24 3.53
N GLN A 60 -4.45 9.21 2.73
CA GLN A 60 -3.44 8.27 2.22
C GLN A 60 -2.31 8.96 1.45
N LEU A 61 -2.62 10.01 0.70
CA LEU A 61 -1.65 10.74 -0.11
C LEU A 61 -0.83 11.78 0.67
N ARG A 62 -1.39 12.29 1.78
CA ARG A 62 -0.83 13.40 2.55
C ARG A 62 -0.27 13.00 3.90
N ASP A 63 -0.91 12.04 4.57
CA ASP A 63 -0.62 11.74 5.95
C ASP A 63 0.61 10.84 6.08
N GLY A 64 1.51 11.25 6.96
CA GLY A 64 2.72 10.53 7.31
C GLY A 64 3.25 11.06 8.64
N PRO A 65 4.39 10.56 9.11
CA PRO A 65 5.06 11.08 10.30
C PRO A 65 5.30 12.59 10.17
N ALA A 66 5.12 13.34 11.27
CA ALA A 66 5.25 14.81 11.27
C ALA A 66 6.65 15.31 10.86
N GLU A 67 7.67 14.48 11.08
CA GLU A 67 9.08 14.81 10.81
C GLU A 67 9.52 14.43 9.38
N ARG A 68 8.61 13.90 8.55
CA ARG A 68 8.95 13.50 7.18
C ARG A 68 9.22 14.68 6.26
N VAL A 69 10.08 14.45 5.27
CA VAL A 69 10.17 15.33 4.10
C VAL A 69 8.98 15.03 3.17
N PRO A 70 8.32 16.03 2.57
CA PRO A 70 7.14 15.79 1.70
C PRO A 70 7.36 14.73 0.63
N ASP A 71 8.54 14.69 0.02
CA ASP A 71 8.89 13.76 -1.07
C ASP A 71 9.17 12.32 -0.59
N ASP A 72 9.19 12.07 0.72
CA ASP A 72 9.41 10.74 1.25
C ASP A 72 8.16 9.86 1.19
N LEU A 73 6.98 10.46 1.06
CA LEU A 73 5.73 9.72 0.92
C LEU A 73 5.47 9.41 -0.55
N VAL A 74 5.44 8.12 -0.87
CA VAL A 74 5.25 7.64 -2.24
C VAL A 74 4.01 6.75 -2.29
N THR A 75 3.06 7.12 -3.13
CA THR A 75 1.89 6.27 -3.41
C THR A 75 1.94 5.78 -4.85
N LEU A 76 1.94 4.45 -5.02
CA LEU A 76 1.93 3.80 -6.33
C LEU A 76 0.58 3.18 -6.61
N GLY A 77 0.08 3.31 -7.83
CA GLY A 77 -1.14 2.69 -8.32
C GLY A 77 -0.86 1.61 -9.35
N ILE A 78 -1.70 0.59 -9.36
CA ILE A 78 -1.72 -0.45 -10.39
C ILE A 78 -2.95 -0.19 -11.27
N ALA A 79 -2.73 0.00 -12.57
CA ALA A 79 -3.83 0.19 -13.51
C ALA A 79 -4.68 -1.07 -13.66
N ASP A 80 -6.00 -0.91 -13.70
CA ASP A 80 -6.94 -1.94 -14.12
C ASP A 80 -7.07 -1.98 -15.66
N ARG A 81 -7.84 -2.94 -16.19
CA ARG A 81 -8.11 -3.05 -17.64
C ARG A 81 -8.99 -1.92 -18.16
N ASP A 82 -9.87 -1.42 -17.31
CA ASP A 82 -10.88 -0.42 -17.65
C ASP A 82 -10.46 1.01 -17.24
N GLY A 83 -9.14 1.25 -17.05
CA GLY A 83 -8.61 2.56 -16.71
C GLY A 83 -8.81 2.96 -15.23
N GLY A 84 -9.25 2.04 -14.39
CA GLY A 84 -9.33 2.22 -12.94
C GLY A 84 -8.08 1.74 -12.19
N LEU A 85 -8.20 1.60 -10.86
CA LEU A 85 -7.15 1.04 -10.00
C LEU A 85 -7.48 -0.41 -9.62
N ALA A 86 -6.58 -1.34 -9.96
CA ALA A 86 -6.57 -2.72 -9.45
C ALA A 86 -6.00 -2.80 -8.03
N GLY A 87 -5.21 -1.80 -7.62
CA GLY A 87 -4.63 -1.72 -6.28
C GLY A 87 -3.72 -0.52 -6.11
N LEU A 88 -3.20 -0.35 -4.88
CA LEU A 88 -2.20 0.66 -4.58
C LEU A 88 -1.21 0.21 -3.50
N PHE A 89 -0.08 0.90 -3.44
CA PHE A 89 0.93 0.85 -2.38
C PHE A 89 1.15 2.23 -1.79
N GLY A 90 1.10 2.34 -0.47
CA GLY A 90 1.54 3.51 0.29
C GLY A 90 2.89 3.21 0.92
N LEU A 91 3.90 3.97 0.54
CA LEU A 91 5.30 3.77 0.90
C LEU A 91 5.87 5.03 1.55
N LEU A 92 6.80 4.86 2.48
CA LEU A 92 7.55 5.95 3.08
C LEU A 92 9.04 5.64 2.97
N ARG A 93 9.80 6.56 2.36
CA ARG A 93 11.27 6.52 2.31
C ARG A 93 11.87 6.87 3.67
N HIS A 94 13.12 6.48 3.88
CA HIS A 94 13.96 6.90 5.00
C HIS A 94 13.27 6.72 6.38
N HIS A 95 12.57 5.59 6.55
CA HIS A 95 11.70 5.37 7.72
C HIS A 95 12.44 5.57 9.06
N ARG A 96 13.47 4.79 9.34
CA ARG A 96 14.34 4.92 10.53
C ARG A 96 15.81 5.02 10.13
N ARG A 97 16.13 4.59 8.91
CA ARG A 97 17.46 4.65 8.28
C ARG A 97 17.29 5.16 6.85
N PRO A 98 18.32 5.78 6.25
CA PRO A 98 18.24 6.29 4.88
C PRO A 98 17.87 5.25 3.83
N ASP A 99 18.26 4.00 4.05
CA ASP A 99 18.08 2.84 3.19
C ASP A 99 16.85 1.99 3.52
N GLN A 100 16.07 2.39 4.53
CA GLN A 100 14.89 1.66 4.99
C GLN A 100 13.60 2.29 4.49
N TRP A 101 12.76 1.46 3.89
CA TRP A 101 11.41 1.85 3.48
C TRP A 101 10.34 1.27 4.42
N TYR A 102 9.28 2.02 4.62
CA TYR A 102 8.09 1.53 5.33
C TYR A 102 6.95 1.33 4.34
N LEU A 103 6.38 0.13 4.31
CA LEU A 103 5.18 -0.20 3.55
C LEU A 103 3.96 -0.01 4.46
N GLY A 104 3.35 1.15 4.37
CA GLY A 104 2.21 1.53 5.20
C GLY A 104 0.90 0.92 4.74
N LEU A 105 0.73 0.74 3.44
CA LEU A 105 -0.47 0.14 2.85
C LEU A 105 -0.13 -0.64 1.57
N MET A 106 -0.63 -1.85 1.47
CA MET A 106 -0.78 -2.58 0.22
C MET A 106 -2.24 -3.01 0.12
N LEU A 107 -2.94 -2.48 -0.85
CA LEU A 107 -4.36 -2.76 -1.03
C LEU A 107 -4.63 -3.20 -2.47
N LEU A 108 -5.29 -4.34 -2.64
CA LEU A 108 -5.77 -4.82 -3.92
C LEU A 108 -7.29 -4.87 -3.92
N ASP A 109 -7.88 -4.49 -5.03
CA ASP A 109 -9.30 -4.71 -5.28
C ASP A 109 -9.65 -6.18 -5.05
N PRO A 110 -10.76 -6.49 -4.38
CA PRO A 110 -11.20 -7.88 -4.15
C PRO A 110 -11.18 -8.77 -5.38
N ALA A 111 -11.52 -8.23 -6.56
CA ALA A 111 -11.51 -8.96 -7.82
C ALA A 111 -10.10 -9.46 -8.26
N TRP A 112 -9.05 -8.86 -7.70
CA TRP A 112 -7.65 -9.19 -8.01
C TRP A 112 -6.97 -10.03 -6.93
N ARG A 113 -7.68 -10.42 -5.88
CA ARG A 113 -7.15 -11.23 -4.77
C ARG A 113 -7.30 -12.72 -5.04
N GLY A 114 -6.42 -13.54 -4.48
CA GLY A 114 -6.57 -14.99 -4.39
C GLY A 114 -5.75 -15.82 -5.37
N TYR A 115 -5.36 -15.29 -6.53
CA TYR A 115 -4.66 -16.03 -7.59
C TYR A 115 -3.16 -15.75 -7.68
N GLY A 116 -2.51 -15.42 -6.55
CA GLY A 116 -1.08 -15.11 -6.52
C GLY A 116 -0.72 -13.70 -7.00
N PHE A 117 -1.67 -12.93 -7.53
CA PHE A 117 -1.42 -11.59 -8.06
C PHE A 117 -0.77 -10.66 -7.03
N GLY A 118 -1.19 -10.72 -5.76
CA GLY A 118 -0.59 -9.93 -4.69
C GLY A 118 0.91 -10.20 -4.52
N SER A 119 1.33 -11.45 -4.57
CA SER A 119 2.75 -11.81 -4.49
C SER A 119 3.53 -11.33 -5.72
N THR A 120 2.96 -11.50 -6.92
CA THR A 120 3.57 -11.02 -8.16
C THR A 120 3.79 -9.51 -8.13
N VAL A 121 2.79 -8.74 -7.69
CA VAL A 121 2.89 -7.29 -7.59
C VAL A 121 3.91 -6.88 -6.53
N TYR A 122 3.88 -7.54 -5.36
CA TYR A 122 4.85 -7.25 -4.29
C TYR A 122 6.30 -7.46 -4.76
N TRP A 123 6.60 -8.57 -5.42
CA TRP A 123 7.96 -8.83 -5.92
C TRP A 123 8.44 -7.78 -6.92
N SER A 124 7.54 -7.30 -7.79
CA SER A 124 7.88 -6.22 -8.73
C SER A 124 8.11 -4.88 -8.03
N VAL A 125 7.32 -4.57 -6.99
CA VAL A 125 7.55 -3.37 -6.16
C VAL A 125 8.83 -3.51 -5.37
N GLN A 126 9.12 -4.66 -4.77
CA GLN A 126 10.37 -4.90 -4.07
C GLN A 126 11.58 -4.67 -5.00
N HIS A 127 11.57 -5.24 -6.19
CA HIS A 127 12.64 -5.04 -7.17
C HIS A 127 12.81 -3.56 -7.53
N TRP A 128 11.71 -2.83 -7.71
CA TRP A 128 11.77 -1.38 -7.92
C TRP A 128 12.37 -0.65 -6.71
N LEU A 129 12.01 -1.03 -5.47
CA LEU A 129 12.57 -0.45 -4.24
C LEU A 129 14.08 -0.71 -4.14
N GLU A 130 14.55 -1.90 -4.47
CA GLU A 130 15.98 -2.25 -4.53
C GLU A 130 16.74 -1.30 -5.50
N HIS A 131 16.15 -1.01 -6.66
CA HIS A 131 16.70 -0.02 -7.60
C HIS A 131 16.64 1.44 -7.09
N GLN A 132 15.79 1.72 -6.11
CA GLN A 132 15.77 2.99 -5.40
C GLN A 132 16.75 3.02 -4.20
N GLY A 133 17.59 2.00 -4.03
CA GLY A 133 18.56 1.90 -2.95
C GLY A 133 17.98 1.39 -1.62
N ALA A 134 16.83 0.74 -1.64
CA ALA A 134 16.30 0.11 -0.44
C ALA A 134 17.13 -1.12 -0.05
N GLU A 135 17.57 -1.18 1.21
CA GLU A 135 18.25 -2.35 1.81
C GLU A 135 17.33 -3.12 2.75
N SER A 136 16.24 -2.51 3.18
CA SER A 136 15.22 -3.18 4.00
C SER A 136 13.83 -2.57 3.84
N ILE A 137 12.81 -3.40 4.09
CA ILE A 137 11.40 -2.99 4.14
C ILE A 137 10.84 -3.36 5.51
N VAL A 138 10.14 -2.41 6.12
CA VAL A 138 9.36 -2.60 7.35
C VAL A 138 7.89 -2.42 7.05
N LEU A 139 7.03 -3.18 7.70
CA LEU A 139 5.58 -3.02 7.67
C LEU A 139 4.97 -3.38 9.01
N ALA A 140 3.72 -2.98 9.25
CA ALA A 140 2.97 -3.38 10.44
C ALA A 140 1.60 -3.94 10.05
N VAL A 141 1.20 -5.00 10.74
CA VAL A 141 -0.09 -5.68 10.58
C VAL A 141 -0.85 -5.61 11.89
N VAL A 142 -2.16 -5.35 11.84
CA VAL A 142 -3.01 -5.53 13.02
C VAL A 142 -3.09 -7.02 13.37
N ALA A 143 -2.92 -7.38 14.65
CA ALA A 143 -2.81 -8.77 15.09
C ALA A 143 -3.97 -9.66 14.63
N ASP A 144 -5.18 -9.08 14.50
CA ASP A 144 -6.38 -9.80 14.06
C ASP A 144 -6.42 -10.04 12.54
N ASN A 145 -5.51 -9.45 11.76
CA ASN A 145 -5.42 -9.66 10.32
C ASN A 145 -4.54 -10.88 9.97
N HIS A 146 -5.01 -12.06 10.35
CA HIS A 146 -4.30 -13.32 10.12
C HIS A 146 -4.01 -13.60 8.64
N ARG A 147 -4.82 -13.06 7.72
CA ARG A 147 -4.57 -13.20 6.28
C ARG A 147 -3.33 -12.41 5.86
N ALA A 148 -3.21 -11.17 6.29
CA ALA A 148 -2.04 -10.35 6.01
C ALA A 148 -0.79 -10.92 6.70
N ASP A 149 -0.91 -11.38 7.96
CA ASP A 149 0.20 -12.03 8.67
C ASP A 149 0.79 -13.20 7.86
N ARG A 150 -0.04 -14.14 7.43
CA ARG A 150 0.42 -15.29 6.61
C ARG A 150 1.00 -14.84 5.27
N PHE A 151 0.38 -13.84 4.64
CA PHE A 151 0.85 -13.31 3.35
C PHE A 151 2.27 -12.72 3.46
N TRP A 152 2.49 -11.83 4.43
CA TRP A 152 3.80 -11.20 4.59
C TRP A 152 4.89 -12.18 5.01
N ARG A 153 4.59 -13.12 5.90
CA ARG A 153 5.53 -14.19 6.25
C ARG A 153 5.90 -15.06 5.05
N SER A 154 4.96 -15.36 4.17
CA SER A 154 5.23 -16.14 2.95
C SER A 154 6.14 -15.41 1.95
N LEU A 155 6.22 -14.09 2.05
CA LEU A 155 7.11 -13.24 1.25
C LEU A 155 8.48 -12.99 1.90
N GLY A 156 8.75 -13.63 3.04
CA GLY A 156 10.04 -13.57 3.72
C GLY A 156 10.15 -12.48 4.78
N PHE A 157 9.05 -11.83 5.15
CA PHE A 157 9.05 -10.91 6.29
C PHE A 157 9.18 -11.69 7.61
N GLY A 158 10.11 -11.26 8.45
CA GLY A 158 10.44 -11.89 9.72
C GLY A 158 10.60 -10.88 10.84
N ARG A 159 11.32 -11.27 11.91
CA ARG A 159 11.65 -10.43 13.08
C ARG A 159 10.42 -9.74 13.69
N PRO A 160 9.35 -10.49 14.05
CA PRO A 160 8.12 -9.88 14.55
C PRO A 160 8.38 -9.10 15.85
N ARG A 161 7.89 -7.85 15.89
CA ARG A 161 7.91 -7.00 17.07
C ARG A 161 6.49 -6.54 17.37
N SER A 162 5.99 -6.86 18.55
CA SER A 162 4.67 -6.45 18.98
C SER A 162 4.71 -5.08 19.66
N TYR A 163 3.73 -4.23 19.33
CA TYR A 163 3.55 -2.92 19.94
C TYR A 163 2.27 -2.88 20.78
N PRO A 164 2.25 -2.07 21.86
CA PRO A 164 1.05 -1.88 22.69
C PRO A 164 -0.17 -1.51 21.85
N ALA A 165 -1.34 -1.91 22.33
CA ALA A 165 -2.59 -1.64 21.64
C ALA A 165 -2.83 -0.14 21.46
N ARG A 166 -3.03 0.30 20.23
CA ARG A 166 -3.37 1.67 19.86
C ARG A 166 -4.71 1.75 19.13
N ARG A 167 -5.35 2.92 19.17
CA ARG A 167 -6.59 3.15 18.45
C ARG A 167 -6.30 3.40 16.96
N ILE A 168 -7.07 2.70 16.12
CA ILE A 168 -7.14 2.94 14.68
C ILE A 168 -8.62 3.02 14.32
N GLY A 169 -9.08 4.17 13.86
CA GLY A 169 -10.50 4.42 13.66
C GLY A 169 -11.31 4.20 14.94
N LEU A 170 -12.26 3.28 14.91
CA LEU A 170 -13.13 2.91 16.03
C LEU A 170 -12.60 1.74 16.86
N LYS A 171 -11.56 1.06 16.40
CA LYS A 171 -11.00 -0.15 17.03
C LYS A 171 -9.68 0.12 17.76
N ARG A 172 -9.33 -0.80 18.66
CA ARG A 172 -8.00 -0.88 19.29
C ARG A 172 -7.32 -2.15 18.84
N HIS A 173 -6.09 -2.02 18.34
CA HIS A 173 -5.31 -3.14 17.83
C HIS A 173 -3.91 -3.18 18.43
N ILE A 174 -3.45 -4.39 18.72
CA ILE A 174 -2.04 -4.69 18.81
C ILE A 174 -1.48 -4.71 17.38
N LEU A 175 -0.36 -4.03 17.15
CA LEU A 175 0.36 -4.07 15.89
C LEU A 175 1.53 -5.02 15.98
N ILE A 176 1.72 -5.81 14.95
CA ILE A 176 2.90 -6.65 14.78
C ILE A 176 3.68 -6.08 13.61
N GLU A 177 4.86 -5.55 13.91
CA GLU A 177 5.79 -5.06 12.90
C GLU A 177 6.66 -6.22 12.40
N TYR A 178 6.93 -6.22 11.12
CA TYR A 178 7.81 -7.15 10.44
C TYR A 178 8.86 -6.38 9.66
N GLU A 179 10.04 -6.95 9.56
CA GLU A 179 11.14 -6.44 8.74
C GLU A 179 11.63 -7.51 7.78
N LYS A 180 12.05 -7.08 6.61
CA LYS A 180 12.70 -7.91 5.60
C LYS A 180 13.94 -7.19 5.09
N ASP A 181 15.11 -7.84 5.19
CA ASP A 181 16.33 -7.39 4.54
C ASP A 181 16.25 -7.73 3.04
N LEU A 182 16.68 -6.82 2.19
CA LEU A 182 16.66 -6.96 0.73
C LEU A 182 18.06 -7.29 0.17
N ALA A 183 19.10 -6.87 0.89
CA ALA A 183 20.47 -7.23 0.55
C ALA A 183 20.71 -8.71 0.91
N GLY A 184 20.73 -9.58 -0.09
CA GLY A 184 21.02 -11.00 -0.02
C GLY A 184 21.69 -11.46 -1.30
#